data_c2a29b701b6d4e84a500a6850acbae3b
#
_entry.id   c2a29b701b6d4e84a500a6850acbae3b
#
_cell.length_a   1.000
_cell.length_b   1.000
_cell.length_c   1.000
_cell.angle_alpha   90.00
_cell.angle_beta   90.00
_cell.angle_gamma   90.00
#
_symmetry.space_group_name_H-M   'P 1'
#
loop_
_entity.id
_entity.type
_entity.pdbx_description
1 polymer ?
#
loop_
_entity_poly.entity_id
_entity_poly.type
_entity_poly.pdbx_seq_one_letter_code
_entity_poly.pdbx_strand_id
1 'polypeptide(L)'
;LDIKQNFDERWRYLSSNHDVPLAEITEDEYALDAVPNIPEHEGGPWTMQLFRSINCDSCQFDDHRYSKLHQKGGRRVEKSIQQCMVRQIRNAQRYIYLENQYFLGSAYAWKDDCQILCNHLIPTEITQRIVSKIELGEPFKCYIVIPMYPEGDPASKPSQEILFWQFKTMEAMYRRIGHAIQENGTGTHPTDYLSFYCLAKRESPNDLPDDLDDPEPGSIAETLRKTMRHPIYVHCKMSIFDDEYILIGSANVNERSLEGNRDTEIAVGGYQPGKTIEGEESPRGDVHSFRMALWAAHLGGYNEAYLQPESSDCFSKVKETTQEFWDLYTADEPQHSDVHMLPYPINVDEEGNVTALDAPWNCFPDTSASVLGGKSLLLGEKITT
;
A
#
# COMPACT_ATOMS: atom_id res chain seq x y z
N LEU A 1 -25.30 -6.50 7.28
CA LEU A 1 -25.97 -5.24 7.61
C LEU A 1 -25.21 -4.02 7.05
N ASP A 2 -23.90 -3.91 7.28
CA ASP A 2 -23.12 -2.73 6.88
C ASP A 2 -23.03 -2.52 5.37
N ILE A 3 -22.91 -3.60 4.57
CA ILE A 3 -22.91 -3.53 3.10
C ILE A 3 -24.25 -3.03 2.59
N LYS A 4 -25.36 -3.56 3.14
CA LYS A 4 -26.70 -3.11 2.80
C LYS A 4 -26.90 -1.64 3.16
N GLN A 5 -26.47 -1.22 4.35
CA GLN A 5 -26.57 0.17 4.77
C GLN A 5 -25.79 1.11 3.83
N ASN A 6 -24.59 0.73 3.42
CA ASN A 6 -23.80 1.51 2.46
C ASN A 6 -24.55 1.65 1.11
N PHE A 7 -25.16 0.56 0.62
CA PHE A 7 -25.98 0.59 -0.59
C PHE A 7 -27.19 1.50 -0.41
N ASP A 8 -27.96 1.33 0.68
CA ASP A 8 -29.20 2.09 0.95
C ASP A 8 -28.93 3.61 1.03
N GLU A 9 -27.86 4.02 1.70
CA GLU A 9 -27.46 5.43 1.84
C GLU A 9 -27.09 6.06 0.49
N ARG A 10 -26.38 5.32 -0.36
CA ARG A 10 -26.05 5.77 -1.72
C ARG A 10 -27.27 5.79 -2.62
N TRP A 11 -28.10 4.76 -2.57
CA TRP A 11 -29.33 4.69 -3.35
C TRP A 11 -30.27 5.86 -3.04
N ARG A 12 -30.53 6.14 -1.77
CA ARG A 12 -31.38 7.29 -1.36
C ARG A 12 -30.84 8.61 -1.89
N TYR A 13 -29.54 8.80 -1.88
CA TYR A 13 -28.93 10.00 -2.44
C TYR A 13 -29.12 10.08 -3.96
N LEU A 14 -28.80 9.02 -4.68
CA LEU A 14 -28.88 9.00 -6.15
C LEU A 14 -30.32 9.02 -6.67
N SER A 15 -31.24 8.38 -5.98
CA SER A 15 -32.65 8.30 -6.37
C SER A 15 -33.48 9.53 -5.96
N SER A 16 -32.96 10.41 -5.13
CA SER A 16 -33.71 11.56 -4.59
C SER A 16 -34.33 12.46 -5.67
N ASN A 17 -33.76 12.50 -6.86
CA ASN A 17 -34.24 13.29 -8.00
C ASN A 17 -35.09 12.49 -9.02
N HIS A 18 -35.26 11.19 -8.81
CA HIS A 18 -35.86 10.29 -9.82
C HIS A 18 -37.06 9.49 -9.33
N ASP A 19 -37.49 9.68 -8.07
CA ASP A 19 -38.61 8.97 -7.43
C ASP A 19 -38.55 7.43 -7.64
N VAL A 20 -37.34 6.86 -7.55
CA VAL A 20 -37.14 5.43 -7.64
C VAL A 20 -37.03 4.87 -6.22
N PRO A 21 -38.09 4.16 -5.73
CA PRO A 21 -38.08 3.66 -4.36
C PRO A 21 -37.02 2.57 -4.17
N LEU A 22 -36.47 2.50 -2.96
CA LEU A 22 -35.66 1.36 -2.53
C LEU A 22 -36.62 0.15 -2.39
N ALA A 23 -36.23 -0.99 -2.95
CA ALA A 23 -37.00 -2.23 -2.75
C ALA A 23 -36.98 -2.61 -1.27
N GLU A 24 -38.16 -2.85 -0.71
CA GLU A 24 -38.29 -3.46 0.61
C GLU A 24 -37.99 -4.95 0.49
N ILE A 25 -36.81 -5.36 0.94
CA ILE A 25 -36.46 -6.78 1.02
C ILE A 25 -36.84 -7.26 2.42
N THR A 26 -37.72 -8.24 2.49
CA THR A 26 -38.17 -8.84 3.75
C THR A 26 -37.08 -9.73 4.37
N GLU A 27 -37.13 -9.96 5.69
CA GLU A 27 -36.17 -10.84 6.36
C GLU A 27 -36.14 -12.26 5.77
N ASP A 28 -37.30 -12.75 5.26
CA ASP A 28 -37.40 -14.05 4.59
C ASP A 28 -36.69 -14.10 3.23
N GLU A 29 -36.55 -12.95 2.54
CA GLU A 29 -35.80 -12.85 1.28
C GLU A 29 -34.28 -12.77 1.49
N TYR A 30 -33.87 -12.47 2.71
CA TYR A 30 -32.48 -12.67 3.15
C TYR A 30 -32.21 -14.09 3.64
N ALA A 31 -33.17 -15.04 3.40
CA ALA A 31 -33.01 -16.39 3.89
C ALA A 31 -31.60 -16.90 3.57
N LEU A 32 -30.82 -16.99 4.61
CA LEU A 32 -29.44 -17.52 4.64
C LEU A 32 -29.40 -19.01 4.24
N ASP A 33 -30.56 -19.60 3.92
CA ASP A 33 -30.67 -20.98 3.43
C ASP A 33 -29.92 -21.23 2.11
N ALA A 34 -29.54 -20.15 1.40
CA ALA A 34 -28.72 -20.23 0.20
C ALA A 34 -27.22 -19.99 0.48
N VAL A 35 -26.84 -19.64 1.70
CA VAL A 35 -25.40 -19.59 2.04
C VAL A 35 -24.93 -21.03 2.11
N PRO A 36 -24.01 -21.47 1.22
CA PRO A 36 -23.43 -22.79 1.30
C PRO A 36 -22.95 -23.02 2.73
N ASN A 37 -23.21 -24.19 3.27
CA ASN A 37 -22.65 -24.60 4.55
C ASN A 37 -21.13 -24.60 4.36
N ILE A 38 -20.48 -23.45 4.63
CA ILE A 38 -19.04 -23.33 4.54
C ILE A 38 -18.51 -24.23 5.65
N PRO A 39 -17.74 -25.30 5.33
CA PRO A 39 -17.16 -26.13 6.35
C PRO A 39 -16.47 -25.29 7.40
N GLU A 40 -16.59 -25.64 8.67
CA GLU A 40 -15.82 -24.96 9.72
C GLU A 40 -14.36 -24.93 9.28
N HIS A 41 -13.85 -23.71 9.05
CA HIS A 41 -12.48 -23.52 8.60
C HIS A 41 -11.55 -23.91 9.76
N GLU A 42 -10.51 -24.68 9.48
CA GLU A 42 -9.52 -25.07 10.50
C GLU A 42 -8.86 -23.86 11.19
N GLY A 43 -8.89 -22.68 10.53
CA GLY A 43 -8.41 -21.39 11.04
C GLY A 43 -9.23 -20.80 12.19
N GLY A 44 -10.46 -21.29 12.43
CA GLY A 44 -11.38 -20.74 13.43
C GLY A 44 -12.14 -19.49 12.96
N PRO A 45 -12.97 -18.89 13.84
CA PRO A 45 -13.84 -17.78 13.49
C PRO A 45 -13.06 -16.50 13.19
N TRP A 46 -13.64 -15.69 12.29
CA TRP A 46 -13.16 -14.35 11.98
C TRP A 46 -13.99 -13.28 12.68
N THR A 47 -13.32 -12.23 13.17
CA THR A 47 -13.94 -10.96 13.53
C THR A 47 -13.65 -9.95 12.44
N MET A 48 -14.68 -9.48 11.75
CA MET A 48 -14.55 -8.59 10.60
C MET A 48 -15.37 -7.32 10.78
N GLN A 49 -14.87 -6.22 10.24
CA GLN A 49 -15.56 -4.93 10.22
C GLN A 49 -15.39 -4.27 8.86
N LEU A 50 -16.47 -3.62 8.39
CA LEU A 50 -16.46 -2.78 7.21
C LEU A 50 -16.07 -1.36 7.58
N PHE A 51 -15.25 -0.76 6.72
CA PHE A 51 -14.81 0.64 6.79
C PHE A 51 -15.04 1.32 5.45
N ARG A 52 -15.18 2.63 5.47
CA ARG A 52 -15.35 3.39 4.23
C ARG A 52 -14.76 4.79 4.29
N SER A 53 -14.53 5.39 3.12
CA SER A 53 -14.30 6.81 2.90
C SER A 53 -15.44 7.31 2.03
N ILE A 54 -16.24 8.28 2.49
CA ILE A 54 -17.40 8.78 1.76
C ILE A 54 -17.87 10.11 2.34
N ASN A 55 -18.41 10.99 1.50
CA ASN A 55 -18.97 12.27 1.93
C ASN A 55 -20.48 12.38 1.66
N CYS A 56 -21.08 13.46 2.17
CA CYS A 56 -22.50 13.76 1.99
C CYS A 56 -22.90 14.11 0.54
N ASP A 57 -21.93 14.29 -0.36
CA ASP A 57 -22.16 14.52 -1.79
C ASP A 57 -22.24 13.19 -2.57
N SER A 58 -22.06 12.06 -1.88
CA SER A 58 -22.09 10.71 -2.46
C SER A 58 -23.07 9.76 -1.77
N CYS A 59 -23.61 10.14 -0.60
CA CYS A 59 -24.60 9.36 0.12
C CYS A 59 -25.44 10.22 1.06
N GLN A 60 -26.65 9.72 1.40
CA GLN A 60 -27.47 10.29 2.45
C GLN A 60 -27.22 9.52 3.74
N PHE A 61 -26.43 10.11 4.65
CA PHE A 61 -26.20 9.51 5.97
C PHE A 61 -27.49 9.40 6.78
N ASP A 62 -27.64 8.29 7.52
CA ASP A 62 -28.75 8.10 8.43
C ASP A 62 -28.57 8.97 9.69
N ASP A 63 -29.47 9.94 9.86
CA ASP A 63 -29.45 10.89 10.99
C ASP A 63 -29.79 10.25 12.32
N HIS A 64 -30.48 9.12 12.34
CA HIS A 64 -31.03 8.52 13.56
C HIS A 64 -29.97 7.90 14.50
N ARG A 65 -28.90 7.35 13.96
CA ARG A 65 -27.85 6.69 14.77
C ARG A 65 -26.97 7.64 15.58
N TYR A 66 -26.87 8.92 15.18
CA TYR A 66 -25.88 9.85 15.73
C TYR A 66 -26.47 11.20 16.14
N SER A 67 -27.79 11.32 16.22
CA SER A 67 -28.50 12.58 16.44
C SER A 67 -28.08 13.37 17.68
N LYS A 68 -27.43 12.74 18.67
CA LYS A 68 -26.93 13.41 19.89
C LYS A 68 -25.50 13.91 19.80
N LEU A 69 -24.73 13.51 18.76
CA LEU A 69 -23.32 13.84 18.58
C LEU A 69 -23.07 14.81 17.43
N HIS A 70 -24.12 15.19 16.71
CA HIS A 70 -23.98 16.01 15.50
C HIS A 70 -23.97 17.50 15.82
N GLN A 71 -22.96 18.19 15.26
CA GLN A 71 -22.99 19.64 15.08
C GLN A 71 -24.15 20.01 14.14
N LYS A 72 -24.64 21.26 14.24
CA LYS A 72 -25.62 21.79 13.29
C LYS A 72 -25.17 21.56 11.85
N GLY A 73 -25.84 20.70 11.11
CA GLY A 73 -25.54 20.36 9.71
C GLY A 73 -25.25 18.88 9.43
N GLY A 74 -25.30 18.01 10.44
CA GLY A 74 -25.15 16.56 10.27
C GLY A 74 -23.72 16.09 9.95
N ARG A 75 -23.57 14.80 9.72
CA ARG A 75 -22.32 14.16 9.30
C ARG A 75 -22.03 14.51 7.85
N ARG A 76 -20.84 15.03 7.57
CA ARG A 76 -20.43 15.41 6.21
C ARG A 76 -19.47 14.44 5.57
N VAL A 77 -18.65 13.78 6.39
CA VAL A 77 -17.57 12.91 5.92
C VAL A 77 -17.46 11.71 6.83
N GLU A 78 -17.22 10.55 6.25
CA GLU A 78 -16.74 9.35 6.93
C GLU A 78 -15.36 8.99 6.39
N LYS A 79 -14.39 8.74 7.29
CA LYS A 79 -13.03 8.34 6.98
C LYS A 79 -12.56 7.20 7.90
N SER A 80 -13.44 6.24 8.08
CA SER A 80 -13.17 5.11 8.97
C SER A 80 -12.06 4.19 8.48
N ILE A 81 -11.76 4.18 7.17
CA ILE A 81 -10.59 3.46 6.63
C ILE A 81 -9.30 4.05 7.20
N GLN A 82 -9.10 5.37 7.11
CA GLN A 82 -7.91 6.02 7.68
C GLN A 82 -7.83 5.78 9.18
N GLN A 83 -8.95 5.90 9.91
CA GLN A 83 -8.99 5.67 11.35
C GLN A 83 -8.62 4.24 11.73
N CYS A 84 -9.06 3.25 10.95
CA CYS A 84 -8.66 1.85 11.12
C CYS A 84 -7.16 1.68 10.91
N MET A 85 -6.62 2.18 9.80
CA MET A 85 -5.18 2.10 9.51
C MET A 85 -4.35 2.73 10.63
N VAL A 86 -4.68 3.94 11.05
CA VAL A 86 -3.99 4.64 12.16
C VAL A 86 -4.02 3.80 13.44
N ARG A 87 -5.18 3.22 13.78
CA ARG A 87 -5.29 2.35 14.96
C ARG A 87 -4.41 1.12 14.86
N GLN A 88 -4.40 0.44 13.70
CA GLN A 88 -3.61 -0.77 13.53
C GLN A 88 -2.11 -0.46 13.49
N ILE A 89 -1.68 0.63 12.84
CA ILE A 89 -0.30 1.09 12.86
C ILE A 89 0.18 1.34 14.31
N ARG A 90 -0.61 2.05 15.11
CA ARG A 90 -0.27 2.33 16.51
C ARG A 90 -0.21 1.08 17.39
N ASN A 91 -1.01 0.07 17.08
CA ASN A 91 -1.05 -1.19 17.81
C ASN A 91 0.04 -2.18 17.38
N ALA A 92 0.53 -2.08 16.13
CA ALA A 92 1.53 -3.00 15.60
C ALA A 92 2.77 -3.09 16.49
N GLN A 93 3.16 -4.31 16.87
CA GLN A 93 4.25 -4.55 17.82
C GLN A 93 5.55 -4.98 17.13
N ARG A 94 5.47 -5.64 15.99
CA ARG A 94 6.59 -6.32 15.34
C ARG A 94 6.86 -5.83 13.94
N TYR A 95 5.83 -5.76 13.10
CA TYR A 95 6.04 -5.35 11.72
C TYR A 95 4.74 -4.87 11.04
N ILE A 96 4.93 -4.17 9.92
CA ILE A 96 3.87 -3.78 8.98
C ILE A 96 4.27 -4.24 7.58
N TYR A 97 3.36 -4.92 6.88
CA TYR A 97 3.46 -5.19 5.45
C TYR A 97 2.31 -4.48 4.72
N LEU A 98 2.65 -3.70 3.71
CA LEU A 98 1.69 -2.90 2.96
C LEU A 98 1.93 -3.04 1.47
N GLU A 99 0.87 -3.36 0.70
CA GLU A 99 0.86 -3.24 -0.76
C GLU A 99 -0.18 -2.20 -1.15
N ASN A 100 0.22 -1.17 -1.88
CA ASN A 100 -0.70 -0.12 -2.28
C ASN A 100 -0.31 0.52 -3.60
N GLN A 101 -1.31 0.86 -4.40
CA GLN A 101 -1.12 1.53 -5.69
C GLN A 101 -0.46 2.91 -5.56
N TYR A 102 -0.69 3.62 -4.46
CA TYR A 102 -0.09 4.91 -4.14
C TYR A 102 0.44 4.91 -2.71
N PHE A 103 1.51 5.66 -2.48
CA PHE A 103 2.02 5.90 -1.14
C PHE A 103 2.57 7.33 -1.04
N LEU A 104 1.68 8.27 -0.79
CA LEU A 104 2.04 9.68 -0.62
C LEU A 104 1.10 10.36 0.36
N GLY A 105 1.63 11.20 1.25
CA GLY A 105 0.80 11.90 2.24
C GLY A 105 1.57 12.51 3.38
N SER A 106 0.81 13.03 4.35
CA SER A 106 1.33 13.76 5.51
C SER A 106 2.17 14.97 5.10
N ALA A 107 1.62 15.79 4.18
CA ALA A 107 2.33 16.92 3.57
C ALA A 107 2.88 17.92 4.59
N TYR A 108 2.28 18.04 5.77
CA TYR A 108 2.81 18.88 6.85
C TYR A 108 4.25 18.49 7.28
N ALA A 109 4.72 17.29 6.95
CA ALA A 109 6.09 16.85 7.16
C ALA A 109 7.02 17.17 5.96
N TRP A 110 6.49 17.64 4.84
CA TRP A 110 7.27 18.01 3.66
C TRP A 110 7.84 19.42 3.83
N LYS A 111 9.13 19.54 3.98
CA LYS A 111 9.85 20.75 4.38
C LYS A 111 9.34 22.05 3.73
N ASP A 112 9.47 22.18 2.41
CA ASP A 112 9.13 23.41 1.69
C ASP A 112 7.72 23.36 1.06
N ASP A 113 7.03 22.21 1.18
CA ASP A 113 5.74 21.92 0.58
C ASP A 113 4.66 21.57 1.61
N CYS A 114 4.85 21.97 2.87
CA CYS A 114 3.93 21.66 3.98
C CYS A 114 2.52 22.28 3.86
N GLN A 115 2.33 23.23 2.94
CA GLN A 115 1.05 23.85 2.63
C GLN A 115 0.20 23.05 1.64
N ILE A 116 0.76 22.00 1.04
CA ILE A 116 0.03 21.11 0.11
C ILE A 116 -1.07 20.39 0.87
N LEU A 117 -2.26 20.31 0.27
CA LEU A 117 -3.41 19.65 0.87
C LEU A 117 -3.33 18.13 0.67
N CYS A 118 -2.46 17.49 1.43
CA CYS A 118 -2.34 16.04 1.53
C CYS A 118 -2.12 15.66 3.00
N ASN A 119 -3.20 15.71 3.78
CA ASN A 119 -3.15 15.79 5.24
C ASN A 119 -3.45 14.47 5.96
N HIS A 120 -3.79 13.39 5.23
CA HIS A 120 -3.97 12.10 5.88
C HIS A 120 -2.70 11.65 6.62
N LEU A 121 -2.85 10.82 7.65
CA LEU A 121 -1.81 10.60 8.66
C LEU A 121 -0.93 9.36 8.42
N ILE A 122 -1.22 8.53 7.42
CA ILE A 122 -0.65 7.18 7.33
C ILE A 122 0.89 7.16 7.29
N PRO A 123 1.59 7.92 6.41
CA PRO A 123 3.05 7.94 6.41
C PRO A 123 3.65 8.37 7.76
N THR A 124 3.09 9.41 8.38
CA THR A 124 3.56 9.87 9.68
C THR A 124 3.32 8.87 10.81
N GLU A 125 2.15 8.23 10.85
CA GLU A 125 1.85 7.23 11.89
C GLU A 125 2.79 6.02 11.79
N ILE A 126 3.10 5.55 10.58
CA ILE A 126 4.11 4.50 10.36
C ILE A 126 5.48 4.98 10.88
N THR A 127 5.87 6.19 10.51
CA THR A 127 7.14 6.78 10.94
C THR A 127 7.22 6.89 12.47
N GLN A 128 6.19 7.41 13.11
CA GLN A 128 6.14 7.54 14.59
C GLN A 128 6.16 6.17 15.28
N ARG A 129 5.53 5.15 14.68
CA ARG A 129 5.61 3.80 15.23
C ARG A 129 7.04 3.25 15.17
N ILE A 130 7.73 3.41 14.06
CA ILE A 130 9.14 3.03 13.92
C ILE A 130 10.01 3.79 14.92
N VAL A 131 9.86 5.12 15.02
CA VAL A 131 10.59 5.95 15.97
C VAL A 131 10.38 5.49 17.41
N SER A 132 9.14 5.24 17.80
CA SER A 132 8.83 4.73 19.15
C SER A 132 9.54 3.40 19.44
N LYS A 133 9.64 2.51 18.43
CA LYS A 133 10.35 1.23 18.59
C LYS A 133 11.87 1.40 18.69
N ILE A 134 12.44 2.36 17.94
CA ILE A 134 13.86 2.74 18.08
C ILE A 134 14.14 3.26 19.49
N GLU A 135 13.32 4.17 20.00
CA GLU A 135 13.44 4.76 21.33
C GLU A 135 13.34 3.71 22.45
N LEU A 136 12.54 2.67 22.24
CA LEU A 136 12.39 1.55 23.18
C LEU A 136 13.48 0.46 23.01
N GLY A 137 14.28 0.52 21.95
CA GLY A 137 15.24 -0.55 21.63
C GLY A 137 14.57 -1.86 21.19
N GLU A 138 13.34 -1.79 20.70
CA GLU A 138 12.57 -2.95 20.26
C GLU A 138 12.68 -3.16 18.74
N PRO A 139 12.75 -4.42 18.26
CA PRO A 139 12.78 -4.71 16.84
C PRO A 139 11.44 -4.32 16.18
N PHE A 140 11.53 -3.70 15.01
CA PHE A 140 10.36 -3.38 14.19
C PHE A 140 10.76 -3.25 12.72
N LYS A 141 9.93 -3.76 11.81
CA LYS A 141 10.18 -3.68 10.38
C LYS A 141 8.93 -3.20 9.64
N CYS A 142 9.15 -2.44 8.58
CA CYS A 142 8.07 -2.01 7.69
C CYS A 142 8.46 -2.28 6.23
N TYR A 143 7.63 -3.06 5.54
CA TYR A 143 7.80 -3.44 4.14
C TYR A 143 6.65 -2.80 3.34
N ILE A 144 6.97 -1.97 2.37
CA ILE A 144 5.98 -1.27 1.56
C ILE A 144 6.22 -1.59 0.09
N VAL A 145 5.25 -2.21 -0.56
CA VAL A 145 5.28 -2.56 -1.98
C VAL A 145 4.35 -1.62 -2.74
N ILE A 146 4.90 -0.93 -3.73
CA ILE A 146 4.21 0.07 -4.56
C ILE A 146 4.53 -0.17 -6.03
N PRO A 147 3.77 0.39 -6.99
CA PRO A 147 4.17 0.33 -8.39
C PRO A 147 5.56 0.95 -8.59
N MET A 148 6.32 0.45 -9.56
CA MET A 148 7.58 1.07 -9.97
C MET A 148 7.36 2.54 -10.36
N TYR A 149 6.27 2.82 -11.08
CA TYR A 149 5.78 4.17 -11.42
C TYR A 149 4.25 4.17 -11.56
N PRO A 150 3.58 5.35 -11.51
CA PRO A 150 2.15 5.46 -11.70
C PRO A 150 1.67 4.92 -13.05
N GLU A 151 0.38 4.57 -13.14
CA GLU A 151 -0.27 4.12 -14.38
C GLU A 151 -0.13 5.13 -15.51
N GLY A 152 0.09 4.64 -16.72
CA GLY A 152 0.28 5.44 -17.94
C GLY A 152 1.74 5.75 -18.24
N ASP A 153 1.98 6.82 -19.01
CA ASP A 153 3.35 7.25 -19.34
C ASP A 153 4.05 7.82 -18.12
N PRO A 154 5.11 7.18 -17.61
CA PRO A 154 5.83 7.63 -16.43
C PRO A 154 6.56 8.98 -16.64
N ALA A 155 6.87 9.37 -17.89
CA ALA A 155 7.49 10.65 -18.21
C ALA A 155 6.46 11.79 -18.34
N SER A 156 5.16 11.50 -18.30
CA SER A 156 4.11 12.52 -18.33
C SER A 156 4.17 13.42 -17.10
N LYS A 157 3.73 14.68 -17.26
CA LYS A 157 3.72 15.67 -16.16
C LYS A 157 2.92 15.19 -14.93
N PRO A 158 1.72 14.59 -15.07
CA PRO A 158 1.00 14.07 -13.91
C PRO A 158 1.76 12.96 -13.18
N SER A 159 2.32 12.00 -13.92
CA SER A 159 3.09 10.90 -13.32
C SER A 159 4.34 11.40 -12.60
N GLN A 160 5.06 12.35 -13.22
CA GLN A 160 6.25 12.94 -12.61
C GLN A 160 5.92 13.76 -11.35
N GLU A 161 4.77 14.40 -11.27
CA GLU A 161 4.36 15.12 -10.07
C GLU A 161 3.90 14.15 -8.95
N ILE A 162 3.20 13.06 -9.28
CA ILE A 162 2.87 12.01 -8.30
C ILE A 162 4.17 11.41 -7.71
N LEU A 163 5.15 11.09 -8.57
CA LEU A 163 6.47 10.59 -8.15
C LEU A 163 7.20 11.59 -7.25
N PHE A 164 7.08 12.89 -7.53
CA PHE A 164 7.66 13.93 -6.69
C PHE A 164 7.03 13.95 -5.29
N TRP A 165 5.72 13.86 -5.16
CA TRP A 165 5.06 13.81 -3.85
C TRP A 165 5.34 12.50 -3.11
N GLN A 166 5.47 11.40 -3.83
CA GLN A 166 5.91 10.11 -3.26
C GLN A 166 7.34 10.21 -2.73
N PHE A 167 8.26 10.78 -3.50
CA PHE A 167 9.63 11.07 -3.06
C PHE A 167 9.64 11.95 -1.79
N LYS A 168 8.88 13.05 -1.76
CA LYS A 168 8.78 13.92 -0.59
C LYS A 168 8.28 13.18 0.66
N THR A 169 7.36 12.24 0.46
CA THR A 169 6.84 11.38 1.53
C THR A 169 7.93 10.46 2.07
N MET A 170 8.63 9.74 1.19
CA MET A 170 9.73 8.85 1.56
C MET A 170 10.86 9.61 2.27
N GLU A 171 11.27 10.76 1.74
CA GLU A 171 12.30 11.62 2.32
C GLU A 171 11.94 12.07 3.75
N ALA A 172 10.69 12.51 3.97
CA ALA A 172 10.23 12.93 5.29
C ALA A 172 10.25 11.76 6.30
N MET A 173 9.83 10.57 5.88
CA MET A 173 9.86 9.37 6.72
C MET A 173 11.28 8.95 7.08
N TYR A 174 12.16 8.80 6.10
CA TYR A 174 13.54 8.37 6.32
C TYR A 174 14.35 9.37 7.16
N ARG A 175 14.21 10.67 6.92
CA ARG A 175 14.88 11.72 7.74
C ARG A 175 14.45 11.65 9.21
N ARG A 176 13.17 11.44 9.49
CA ARG A 176 12.70 11.32 10.86
C ARG A 176 13.22 10.05 11.54
N ILE A 177 13.33 8.94 10.79
CA ILE A 177 13.92 7.68 11.27
C ILE A 177 15.42 7.87 11.51
N GLY A 178 16.16 8.45 10.55
CA GLY A 178 17.61 8.73 10.68
C GLY A 178 17.90 9.60 11.90
N HIS A 179 17.12 10.65 12.12
CA HIS A 179 17.24 11.49 13.31
C HIS A 179 17.03 10.69 14.63
N ALA A 180 16.02 9.82 14.69
CA ALA A 180 15.79 8.98 15.84
C ALA A 180 16.92 7.97 16.09
N ILE A 181 17.49 7.41 15.04
CA ILE A 181 18.67 6.53 15.12
C ILE A 181 19.86 7.28 15.71
N GLN A 182 20.15 8.50 15.25
CA GLN A 182 21.25 9.32 15.74
C GLN A 182 21.03 9.73 17.20
N GLU A 183 19.82 10.18 17.58
CA GLU A 183 19.48 10.57 18.96
C GLU A 183 19.63 9.41 19.95
N ASN A 184 19.32 8.19 19.54
CA ASN A 184 19.37 6.99 20.40
C ASN A 184 20.69 6.20 20.25
N GLY A 185 21.58 6.59 19.34
CA GLY A 185 22.89 5.98 19.16
C GLY A 185 22.88 4.48 18.82
N THR A 186 21.85 4.02 18.07
CA THR A 186 21.68 2.59 17.78
C THR A 186 22.69 2.05 16.78
N GLY A 187 23.32 2.92 15.97
CA GLY A 187 24.28 2.52 14.93
C GLY A 187 23.66 1.73 13.76
N THR A 188 22.35 1.75 13.64
CA THR A 188 21.59 1.12 12.55
C THR A 188 21.35 2.10 11.41
N HIS A 189 20.90 1.59 10.26
CA HIS A 189 20.58 2.41 9.09
C HIS A 189 19.05 2.61 8.97
N PRO A 190 18.53 3.76 8.45
CA PRO A 190 17.08 3.97 8.29
C PRO A 190 16.38 2.87 7.49
N THR A 191 17.07 2.32 6.47
CA THR A 191 16.55 1.20 5.70
C THR A 191 16.52 -0.14 6.45
N ASP A 192 17.02 -0.21 7.67
CA ASP A 192 16.88 -1.40 8.52
C ASP A 192 15.51 -1.48 9.19
N TYR A 193 14.74 -0.39 9.17
CA TYR A 193 13.40 -0.30 9.74
C TYR A 193 12.32 -0.16 8.68
N LEU A 194 12.61 0.55 7.60
CA LEU A 194 11.65 0.86 6.53
C LEU A 194 12.29 0.56 5.18
N SER A 195 11.60 -0.21 4.34
CA SER A 195 12.02 -0.44 2.97
C SER A 195 10.84 -0.37 2.00
N PHE A 196 11.10 0.27 0.86
CA PHE A 196 10.17 0.33 -0.27
C PHE A 196 10.61 -0.63 -1.36
N TYR A 197 9.62 -1.31 -1.93
CA TYR A 197 9.79 -2.29 -3.00
C TYR A 197 8.83 -2.01 -4.13
N CYS A 198 9.13 -2.55 -5.31
CA CYS A 198 8.20 -2.63 -6.42
C CYS A 198 8.24 -4.04 -7.03
N LEU A 199 7.33 -4.32 -7.94
CA LEU A 199 7.22 -5.64 -8.58
C LEU A 199 7.56 -5.54 -10.06
N ALA A 200 8.29 -6.52 -10.56
CA ALA A 200 8.60 -6.66 -11.97
C ALA A 200 8.82 -8.13 -12.34
N LYS A 201 8.91 -8.38 -13.63
CA LYS A 201 9.28 -9.68 -14.19
C LYS A 201 10.43 -9.50 -15.18
N ARG A 202 11.39 -10.40 -15.16
CA ARG A 202 12.41 -10.54 -16.19
C ARG A 202 12.27 -11.91 -16.84
N GLU A 203 12.06 -11.90 -18.14
CA GLU A 203 11.92 -13.12 -18.93
C GLU A 203 13.24 -13.44 -19.64
N SER A 204 13.36 -14.68 -20.12
CA SER A 204 14.37 -15.03 -21.11
C SER A 204 13.77 -14.93 -22.52
N PRO A 205 14.55 -14.55 -23.54
CA PRO A 205 14.10 -14.64 -24.93
C PRO A 205 13.62 -16.06 -25.33
N ASN A 206 14.11 -17.09 -24.65
CA ASN A 206 13.69 -18.48 -24.88
C ASN A 206 12.28 -18.78 -24.35
N ASP A 207 11.72 -17.91 -23.50
CA ASP A 207 10.37 -18.06 -22.95
C ASP A 207 9.29 -17.49 -23.88
N LEU A 208 9.70 -16.81 -24.97
CA LEU A 208 8.77 -16.25 -25.95
C LEU A 208 8.22 -17.32 -26.88
N PRO A 209 6.92 -17.26 -27.25
CA PRO A 209 6.37 -18.08 -28.30
C PRO A 209 7.06 -17.85 -29.64
N ASP A 210 7.27 -18.94 -30.43
CA ASP A 210 7.93 -18.89 -31.73
C ASP A 210 7.14 -18.15 -32.83
N ASP A 211 5.83 -17.96 -32.62
CA ASP A 211 4.88 -17.40 -33.58
C ASP A 211 4.51 -15.93 -33.33
N LEU A 212 5.29 -15.23 -32.48
CA LEU A 212 5.06 -13.80 -32.24
C LEU A 212 5.50 -12.93 -33.41
N ASP A 213 4.60 -12.04 -33.83
CA ASP A 213 4.91 -11.02 -34.84
C ASP A 213 6.02 -10.09 -34.37
N ASP A 214 6.83 -9.60 -35.30
CA ASP A 214 7.85 -8.61 -35.00
C ASP A 214 7.20 -7.28 -34.60
N PRO A 215 7.67 -6.64 -33.52
CA PRO A 215 7.13 -5.36 -33.10
C PRO A 215 7.48 -4.25 -34.08
N GLU A 216 6.66 -3.20 -34.11
CA GLU A 216 6.95 -2.00 -34.89
C GLU A 216 8.26 -1.35 -34.40
N PRO A 217 9.18 -0.97 -35.31
CA PRO A 217 10.43 -0.30 -34.93
C PRO A 217 10.19 0.98 -34.16
N GLY A 218 10.92 1.16 -33.04
CA GLY A 218 10.80 2.29 -32.13
C GLY A 218 9.61 2.22 -31.18
N SER A 219 8.84 1.13 -31.18
CA SER A 219 7.71 0.93 -30.27
C SER A 219 8.16 0.49 -28.88
N ILE A 220 7.27 0.67 -27.90
CA ILE A 220 7.46 0.12 -26.55
C ILE A 220 7.57 -1.41 -26.60
N ALA A 221 6.82 -2.06 -27.50
CA ALA A 221 6.87 -3.51 -27.69
C ALA A 221 8.25 -3.97 -28.16
N GLU A 222 8.92 -3.21 -29.04
CA GLU A 222 10.30 -3.51 -29.45
C GLU A 222 11.26 -3.43 -28.26
N THR A 223 11.15 -2.39 -27.45
CA THR A 223 11.96 -2.22 -26.24
C THR A 223 11.74 -3.37 -25.27
N LEU A 224 10.49 -3.72 -24.97
CA LEU A 224 10.14 -4.83 -24.08
C LEU A 224 10.66 -6.17 -24.59
N ARG A 225 10.55 -6.43 -25.92
CA ARG A 225 11.09 -7.65 -26.53
C ARG A 225 12.61 -7.73 -26.46
N LYS A 226 13.30 -6.59 -26.57
CA LYS A 226 14.75 -6.51 -26.48
C LYS A 226 15.26 -6.66 -25.05
N THR A 227 14.61 -6.01 -24.11
CA THR A 227 15.06 -5.97 -22.71
C THR A 227 14.45 -7.08 -21.87
N MET A 228 13.33 -7.67 -22.29
CA MET A 228 12.56 -8.68 -21.55
C MET A 228 12.17 -8.24 -20.13
N ARG A 229 12.06 -6.93 -19.91
CA ARG A 229 11.64 -6.32 -18.66
C ARG A 229 10.14 -6.01 -18.69
N HIS A 230 9.43 -6.40 -17.66
CA HIS A 230 8.02 -6.08 -17.51
C HIS A 230 7.75 -5.61 -16.07
N PRO A 231 7.42 -4.32 -15.84
CA PRO A 231 6.98 -3.87 -14.54
C PRO A 231 5.59 -4.46 -14.24
N ILE A 232 5.44 -5.10 -13.07
CA ILE A 232 4.16 -5.60 -12.59
C ILE A 232 3.49 -4.47 -11.83
N TYR A 233 2.31 -4.07 -12.29
CA TYR A 233 1.58 -2.97 -11.67
C TYR A 233 0.88 -3.40 -10.38
N VAL A 234 1.28 -2.81 -9.27
CA VAL A 234 0.67 -3.04 -7.96
C VAL A 234 -0.62 -2.22 -7.86
N HIS A 235 -1.78 -2.86 -8.05
CA HIS A 235 -3.09 -2.20 -7.95
C HIS A 235 -3.85 -2.56 -6.66
N CYS A 236 -3.36 -3.47 -5.85
CA CYS A 236 -3.96 -3.83 -4.57
C CYS A 236 -3.88 -2.68 -3.56
N LYS A 237 -4.74 -2.72 -2.55
CA LYS A 237 -4.77 -1.83 -1.41
C LYS A 237 -4.99 -2.71 -0.18
N MET A 238 -3.88 -3.18 0.37
CA MET A 238 -3.84 -4.18 1.43
C MET A 238 -2.78 -3.82 2.46
N SER A 239 -3.09 -4.05 3.72
CA SER A 239 -2.14 -3.90 4.83
C SER A 239 -2.27 -5.05 5.81
N ILE A 240 -1.15 -5.60 6.24
CA ILE A 240 -1.05 -6.66 7.25
C ILE A 240 -0.24 -6.12 8.43
N PHE A 241 -0.73 -6.36 9.63
CA PHE A 241 -0.11 -5.93 10.88
C PHE A 241 0.15 -7.15 11.74
N ASP A 242 1.41 -7.44 12.04
CA ASP A 242 1.89 -8.50 12.94
C ASP A 242 1.45 -9.95 12.57
N ASP A 243 1.06 -10.22 11.33
CA ASP A 243 0.37 -11.46 10.89
C ASP A 243 -0.98 -11.72 11.60
N GLU A 244 -1.52 -10.73 12.29
CA GLU A 244 -2.77 -10.84 13.06
C GLU A 244 -3.96 -10.17 12.39
N TYR A 245 -3.77 -8.95 11.92
CA TYR A 245 -4.82 -8.12 11.35
C TYR A 245 -4.55 -7.85 9.88
N ILE A 246 -5.58 -7.97 9.06
CA ILE A 246 -5.54 -7.62 7.64
C ILE A 246 -6.60 -6.57 7.33
N LEU A 247 -6.25 -5.58 6.51
CA LEU A 247 -7.18 -4.61 5.91
C LEU A 247 -7.03 -4.67 4.40
N ILE A 248 -8.13 -4.93 3.70
CA ILE A 248 -8.18 -4.99 2.23
C ILE A 248 -9.35 -4.15 1.73
N GLY A 249 -9.12 -3.36 0.68
CA GLY A 249 -10.18 -2.53 0.12
C GLY A 249 -9.78 -1.80 -1.15
N SER A 250 -10.48 -0.70 -1.42
CA SER A 250 -10.28 0.13 -2.59
C SER A 250 -9.47 1.40 -2.31
N ALA A 251 -9.19 1.74 -1.04
CA ALA A 251 -8.57 3.00 -0.65
C ALA A 251 -7.06 3.01 -0.89
N ASN A 252 -6.60 3.94 -1.71
CA ASN A 252 -5.19 4.25 -1.88
C ASN A 252 -4.63 5.03 -0.68
N VAL A 253 -3.32 4.92 -0.44
CA VAL A 253 -2.62 5.78 0.53
C VAL A 253 -2.31 7.13 -0.13
N ASN A 254 -3.36 7.94 -0.27
CA ASN A 254 -3.34 9.30 -0.78
C ASN A 254 -4.49 10.13 -0.17
N GLU A 255 -4.50 11.42 -0.39
CA GLU A 255 -5.54 12.32 0.13
C GLU A 255 -6.93 11.99 -0.42
N ARG A 256 -7.01 11.64 -1.71
CA ARG A 256 -8.28 11.35 -2.39
C ARG A 256 -9.07 10.27 -1.69
N SER A 257 -8.41 9.16 -1.36
CA SER A 257 -9.06 7.97 -0.80
C SER A 257 -9.23 8.03 0.73
N LEU A 258 -8.35 8.74 1.46
CA LEU A 258 -8.31 8.61 2.93
C LEU A 258 -9.01 9.74 3.70
N GLU A 259 -9.12 10.94 3.14
CA GLU A 259 -9.80 12.06 3.82
C GLU A 259 -11.33 12.01 3.73
N GLY A 260 -11.89 11.10 2.91
CA GLY A 260 -13.33 10.85 2.82
C GLY A 260 -14.15 11.97 2.18
N ASN A 261 -13.50 12.98 1.63
CA ASN A 261 -14.13 14.15 1.05
C ASN A 261 -14.02 14.23 -0.49
N ARG A 262 -13.42 13.20 -1.11
CA ARG A 262 -13.22 13.11 -2.57
C ARG A 262 -13.68 11.77 -3.10
N ASP A 263 -12.81 10.74 -3.10
CA ASP A 263 -13.17 9.42 -3.63
C ASP A 263 -14.01 8.64 -2.63
N THR A 264 -14.92 7.81 -3.13
CA THR A 264 -15.72 6.90 -2.31
C THR A 264 -15.06 5.54 -2.28
N GLU A 265 -14.70 5.08 -1.07
CA GLU A 265 -13.94 3.86 -0.86
C GLU A 265 -14.63 2.94 0.13
N ILE A 266 -14.36 1.64 0.01
CA ILE A 266 -14.81 0.61 0.95
C ILE A 266 -13.65 -0.34 1.25
N ALA A 267 -13.53 -0.75 2.50
CA ALA A 267 -12.55 -1.72 2.94
C ALA A 267 -13.13 -2.63 4.02
N VAL A 268 -12.59 -3.83 4.09
CA VAL A 268 -12.86 -4.79 5.14
C VAL A 268 -11.59 -5.03 5.94
N GLY A 269 -11.70 -4.96 7.26
CA GLY A 269 -10.60 -5.31 8.16
C GLY A 269 -11.02 -6.45 9.06
N GLY A 270 -10.08 -7.35 9.36
CA GLY A 270 -10.42 -8.52 10.16
C GLY A 270 -9.22 -9.21 10.79
N TYR A 271 -9.53 -10.05 11.75
CA TYR A 271 -8.58 -10.91 12.47
C TYR A 271 -9.27 -12.17 12.97
N GLN A 272 -8.47 -13.16 13.31
CA GLN A 272 -8.93 -14.41 13.94
C GLN A 272 -8.64 -14.35 15.44
N PRO A 273 -9.65 -14.24 16.33
CA PRO A 273 -9.43 -14.07 17.78
C PRO A 273 -8.58 -15.14 18.44
N GLY A 274 -8.66 -16.38 17.95
CA GLY A 274 -7.84 -17.49 18.45
C GLY A 274 -6.43 -17.57 17.86
N LYS A 275 -6.02 -16.61 17.02
CA LYS A 275 -4.73 -16.58 16.33
C LYS A 275 -3.98 -15.26 16.53
N THR A 276 -4.37 -14.49 17.52
CA THR A 276 -3.61 -13.32 17.99
C THR A 276 -2.54 -13.76 18.98
N ILE A 277 -1.50 -12.94 19.11
CA ILE A 277 -0.41 -13.25 20.03
C ILE A 277 -0.88 -13.07 21.47
N GLU A 278 -0.86 -14.16 22.22
CA GLU A 278 -0.82 -14.15 23.68
C GLU A 278 0.58 -14.64 24.10
N GLY A 279 1.54 -13.71 24.22
CA GLY A 279 2.90 -14.05 24.61
C GLY A 279 3.94 -13.87 23.49
N GLU A 280 4.97 -14.71 23.46
CA GLU A 280 6.13 -14.60 22.56
C GLU A 280 6.00 -15.37 21.22
N GLU A 281 4.95 -16.15 21.03
CA GLU A 281 4.77 -16.94 19.81
C GLU A 281 4.21 -16.09 18.66
N SER A 282 4.71 -16.34 17.45
CA SER A 282 4.18 -15.72 16.23
C SER A 282 2.78 -16.25 15.91
N PRO A 283 1.83 -15.40 15.45
CA PRO A 283 0.54 -15.87 14.98
C PRO A 283 0.70 -16.89 13.85
N ARG A 284 -0.17 -17.89 13.83
CA ARG A 284 -0.18 -18.97 12.83
C ARG A 284 -1.61 -19.16 12.31
N GLY A 285 -2.23 -18.07 11.85
CA GLY A 285 -3.57 -18.07 11.29
C GLY A 285 -3.57 -17.86 9.77
N ASP A 286 -4.75 -17.56 9.24
CA ASP A 286 -4.94 -17.34 7.81
C ASP A 286 -4.23 -16.06 7.32
N VAL A 287 -4.14 -15.02 8.16
CA VAL A 287 -3.39 -13.77 7.82
C VAL A 287 -1.91 -14.09 7.62
N HIS A 288 -1.31 -14.86 8.51
CA HIS A 288 0.06 -15.33 8.37
C HIS A 288 0.24 -16.17 7.09
N SER A 289 -0.65 -17.14 6.87
CA SER A 289 -0.59 -18.02 5.69
C SER A 289 -0.72 -17.24 4.39
N PHE A 290 -1.61 -16.25 4.36
CA PHE A 290 -1.80 -15.37 3.22
C PHE A 290 -0.54 -14.53 2.94
N ARG A 291 0.06 -13.91 3.96
CA ARG A 291 1.31 -13.17 3.80
C ARG A 291 2.44 -14.07 3.31
N MET A 292 2.57 -15.28 3.86
CA MET A 292 3.58 -16.26 3.42
C MET A 292 3.39 -16.66 1.95
N ALA A 293 2.14 -16.84 1.50
CA ALA A 293 1.84 -17.13 0.09
C ALA A 293 2.22 -15.95 -0.83
N LEU A 294 1.90 -14.72 -0.43
CA LEU A 294 2.30 -13.51 -1.17
C LEU A 294 3.83 -13.40 -1.27
N TRP A 295 4.52 -13.57 -0.15
CA TRP A 295 5.98 -13.47 -0.14
C TRP A 295 6.64 -14.59 -0.93
N ALA A 296 6.10 -15.80 -0.89
CA ALA A 296 6.59 -16.90 -1.73
C ALA A 296 6.42 -16.56 -3.23
N ALA A 297 5.29 -15.95 -3.62
CA ALA A 297 5.08 -15.51 -5.00
C ALA A 297 6.00 -14.34 -5.40
N HIS A 298 6.28 -13.41 -4.47
CA HIS A 298 7.10 -12.24 -4.78
C HIS A 298 8.61 -12.52 -4.72
N LEU A 299 9.05 -13.44 -3.85
CA LEU A 299 10.46 -13.72 -3.56
C LEU A 299 10.96 -15.05 -4.14
N GLY A 300 10.22 -15.63 -5.08
CA GLY A 300 10.64 -16.82 -5.82
C GLY A 300 10.56 -18.13 -5.04
N GLY A 301 9.77 -18.19 -3.97
CA GLY A 301 9.50 -19.40 -3.22
C GLY A 301 9.48 -19.23 -1.70
N TYR A 302 9.25 -20.34 -1.01
CA TYR A 302 9.25 -20.38 0.46
C TYR A 302 10.66 -20.28 1.02
N ASN A 303 10.81 -19.53 2.11
CA ASN A 303 12.01 -19.51 2.94
C ASN A 303 11.63 -19.46 4.42
N GLU A 304 12.32 -20.23 5.25
CA GLU A 304 12.07 -20.28 6.71
C GLU A 304 12.29 -18.93 7.39
N ALA A 305 13.22 -18.10 6.91
CA ALA A 305 13.46 -16.76 7.43
C ALA A 305 12.20 -15.88 7.37
N TYR A 306 11.32 -16.11 6.39
CA TYR A 306 10.07 -15.33 6.23
C TYR A 306 9.02 -15.60 7.31
N LEU A 307 9.22 -16.60 8.16
CA LEU A 307 8.33 -16.91 9.28
C LEU A 307 8.35 -15.82 10.38
N GLN A 308 9.42 -15.03 10.47
CA GLN A 308 9.60 -13.96 11.47
C GLN A 308 9.96 -12.64 10.78
N PRO A 309 8.98 -11.93 10.20
CA PRO A 309 9.23 -10.74 9.39
C PRO A 309 9.91 -9.59 10.15
N GLU A 310 9.80 -9.55 11.47
CA GLU A 310 10.46 -8.57 12.33
C GLU A 310 11.93 -8.86 12.56
N SER A 311 12.41 -10.09 12.29
CA SER A 311 13.78 -10.49 12.56
C SER A 311 14.78 -9.85 11.59
N SER A 312 16.01 -9.65 12.08
CA SER A 312 17.11 -9.18 11.24
C SER A 312 17.45 -10.16 10.14
N ASP A 313 17.34 -11.46 10.41
CA ASP A 313 17.62 -12.52 9.44
C ASP A 313 16.62 -12.49 8.27
N CYS A 314 15.33 -12.38 8.59
CA CYS A 314 14.30 -12.21 7.57
C CYS A 314 14.55 -10.97 6.73
N PHE A 315 14.79 -9.83 7.39
CA PHE A 315 14.98 -8.56 6.72
C PHE A 315 16.21 -8.56 5.80
N SER A 316 17.32 -9.14 6.28
CA SER A 316 18.53 -9.32 5.48
C SER A 316 18.29 -10.23 4.28
N LYS A 317 17.55 -11.36 4.48
CA LYS A 317 17.22 -12.27 3.38
C LYS A 317 16.34 -11.62 2.31
N VAL A 318 15.34 -10.82 2.71
CA VAL A 318 14.51 -10.06 1.76
C VAL A 318 15.35 -9.04 1.00
N LYS A 319 16.22 -8.28 1.69
CA LYS A 319 17.12 -7.31 1.05
C LYS A 319 18.06 -7.99 0.03
N GLU A 320 18.69 -9.10 0.42
CA GLU A 320 19.58 -9.87 -0.44
C GLU A 320 18.84 -10.35 -1.70
N THR A 321 17.72 -11.08 -1.52
CA THR A 321 16.94 -11.64 -2.62
C THR A 321 16.45 -10.57 -3.58
N THR A 322 15.97 -9.43 -3.06
CA THR A 322 15.46 -8.34 -3.89
C THR A 322 16.58 -7.59 -4.61
N GLN A 323 17.77 -7.46 -3.98
CA GLN A 323 18.94 -6.84 -4.62
C GLN A 323 19.50 -7.74 -5.72
N GLU A 324 19.62 -9.04 -5.49
CA GLU A 324 20.01 -10.00 -6.54
C GLU A 324 19.08 -9.93 -7.75
N PHE A 325 17.78 -9.78 -7.51
CA PHE A 325 16.83 -9.60 -8.61
C PHE A 325 16.95 -8.22 -9.28
N TRP A 326 17.24 -7.15 -8.55
CA TRP A 326 17.56 -5.85 -9.15
C TRP A 326 18.75 -5.93 -10.09
N ASP A 327 19.83 -6.58 -9.66
CA ASP A 327 21.05 -6.74 -10.46
C ASP A 327 20.77 -7.55 -11.73
N LEU A 328 19.96 -8.62 -11.62
CA LEU A 328 19.51 -9.39 -12.77
C LEU A 328 18.54 -8.59 -13.66
N TYR A 329 17.60 -7.85 -13.07
CA TYR A 329 16.62 -7.05 -13.79
C TYR A 329 17.28 -5.95 -14.60
N THR A 330 18.37 -5.37 -14.12
CA THR A 330 19.11 -4.29 -14.77
C THR A 330 20.26 -4.77 -15.66
N ALA A 331 20.63 -6.03 -15.62
CA ALA A 331 21.67 -6.60 -16.47
C ALA A 331 21.36 -6.42 -17.98
N ASP A 332 22.41 -6.35 -18.79
CA ASP A 332 22.26 -6.20 -20.26
C ASP A 332 21.62 -7.44 -20.91
N GLU A 333 22.05 -8.62 -20.48
CA GLU A 333 21.53 -9.87 -21.00
C GLU A 333 20.28 -10.34 -20.23
N PRO A 334 19.13 -10.56 -20.91
CA PRO A 334 17.93 -11.05 -20.27
C PRO A 334 18.09 -12.48 -19.76
N GLN A 335 17.72 -12.69 -18.49
CA GLN A 335 17.67 -13.99 -17.84
C GLN A 335 16.34 -14.13 -17.09
N HIS A 336 15.77 -15.33 -17.14
CA HIS A 336 14.55 -15.64 -16.38
C HIS A 336 14.78 -15.57 -14.87
N SER A 337 13.79 -15.10 -14.14
CA SER A 337 13.74 -15.13 -12.69
C SER A 337 12.33 -15.41 -12.16
N ASP A 338 12.23 -16.26 -11.15
CA ASP A 338 11.01 -16.48 -10.40
C ASP A 338 10.81 -15.44 -9.28
N VAL A 339 11.81 -14.60 -9.00
CA VAL A 339 11.69 -13.47 -8.09
C VAL A 339 11.05 -12.31 -8.85
N HIS A 340 10.10 -11.64 -8.19
CA HIS A 340 9.37 -10.51 -8.76
C HIS A 340 9.52 -9.22 -7.96
N MET A 341 9.95 -9.29 -6.71
CA MET A 341 10.12 -8.12 -5.85
C MET A 341 11.56 -7.60 -5.95
N LEU A 342 11.69 -6.29 -6.16
CA LEU A 342 12.96 -5.57 -6.25
C LEU A 342 12.89 -4.30 -5.39
N PRO A 343 14.04 -3.79 -4.89
CA PRO A 343 14.05 -2.55 -4.13
C PRO A 343 13.56 -1.40 -5.01
N TYR A 344 12.82 -0.46 -4.40
CA TYR A 344 12.48 0.78 -5.09
C TYR A 344 13.77 1.55 -5.39
N PRO A 345 13.98 2.07 -6.63
CA PRO A 345 15.29 2.50 -7.10
C PRO A 345 15.74 3.87 -6.55
N ILE A 346 15.95 3.95 -5.25
CA ILE A 346 16.43 5.12 -4.52
C ILE A 346 17.62 4.77 -3.63
N ASN A 347 18.49 5.75 -3.36
CA ASN A 347 19.47 5.69 -2.29
C ASN A 347 18.96 6.42 -1.05
N VAL A 348 19.27 5.87 0.10
CA VAL A 348 19.02 6.48 1.42
C VAL A 348 20.32 6.50 2.18
N ASP A 349 20.72 7.64 2.71
CA ASP A 349 21.91 7.75 3.57
C ASP A 349 21.61 7.56 5.06
N GLU A 350 22.65 7.61 5.90
CA GLU A 350 22.53 7.44 7.36
C GLU A 350 21.67 8.52 8.03
N GLU A 351 21.59 9.71 7.44
CA GLU A 351 20.77 10.83 7.89
C GLU A 351 19.31 10.71 7.39
N GLY A 352 19.03 9.75 6.49
CA GLY A 352 17.73 9.54 5.86
C GLY A 352 17.47 10.48 4.68
N ASN A 353 18.50 11.08 4.09
CA ASN A 353 18.33 11.80 2.83
C ASN A 353 18.11 10.80 1.70
N VAL A 354 17.12 11.10 0.84
CA VAL A 354 16.77 10.24 -0.30
C VAL A 354 17.27 10.86 -1.59
N THR A 355 18.00 10.10 -2.37
CA THR A 355 18.51 10.51 -3.69
C THR A 355 18.19 9.45 -4.74
N ALA A 356 18.21 9.84 -6.01
CA ALA A 356 18.18 8.87 -7.10
C ALA A 356 19.44 8.01 -7.10
N LEU A 357 19.37 6.83 -7.68
CA LEU A 357 20.55 6.05 -8.02
C LEU A 357 21.41 6.79 -9.06
N ASP A 358 22.65 6.35 -9.23
CA ASP A 358 23.52 6.85 -10.29
C ASP A 358 22.97 6.48 -11.68
N ALA A 359 23.32 7.29 -12.68
CA ALA A 359 22.92 7.02 -14.06
C ALA A 359 23.45 5.64 -14.53
N PRO A 360 22.67 4.88 -15.30
CA PRO A 360 21.39 5.29 -15.92
C PRO A 360 20.15 5.13 -15.01
N TRP A 361 20.27 4.61 -13.79
CA TRP A 361 19.17 4.22 -12.91
C TRP A 361 18.57 5.37 -12.10
N ASN A 362 18.98 6.62 -12.38
CA ASN A 362 18.26 7.83 -11.96
C ASN A 362 16.93 8.01 -12.70
N CYS A 363 16.72 7.23 -13.78
CA CYS A 363 15.43 7.04 -14.45
C CYS A 363 14.97 5.58 -14.29
N PHE A 364 13.67 5.35 -14.39
CA PHE A 364 13.15 3.97 -14.40
C PHE A 364 13.67 3.21 -15.62
N PRO A 365 13.99 1.91 -15.50
CA PRO A 365 14.46 1.09 -16.60
C PRO A 365 13.56 1.21 -17.83
N ASP A 366 14.20 1.29 -19.01
CA ASP A 366 13.55 1.41 -20.33
C ASP A 366 12.71 2.69 -20.54
N THR A 367 12.89 3.71 -19.68
CA THR A 367 12.19 4.99 -19.75
C THR A 367 13.14 6.18 -19.64
N SER A 368 12.63 7.38 -19.94
CA SER A 368 13.30 8.64 -19.63
C SER A 368 12.73 9.31 -18.36
N ALA A 369 11.90 8.61 -17.61
CA ALA A 369 11.18 9.14 -16.47
C ALA A 369 12.06 9.14 -15.21
N SER A 370 12.25 10.32 -14.61
CA SER A 370 12.98 10.45 -13.35
C SER A 370 12.30 9.68 -12.22
N VAL A 371 13.08 8.93 -11.45
CA VAL A 371 12.60 8.18 -10.28
C VAL A 371 12.05 9.12 -9.18
N LEU A 372 12.69 10.27 -8.98
CA LEU A 372 12.26 11.25 -7.97
C LEU A 372 11.15 12.18 -8.45
N GLY A 373 10.78 12.07 -9.73
CA GLY A 373 9.77 12.93 -10.32
C GLY A 373 10.17 14.40 -10.41
N GLY A 374 9.16 15.26 -10.63
CA GLY A 374 9.36 16.71 -10.73
C GLY A 374 8.07 17.46 -10.51
N LYS A 375 8.12 18.57 -9.77
CA LYS A 375 6.99 19.44 -9.50
C LYS A 375 6.53 20.15 -10.77
N SER A 376 5.23 20.10 -11.08
CA SER A 376 4.63 20.83 -12.18
C SER A 376 4.13 22.20 -11.70
N LEU A 377 4.42 23.25 -12.48
CA LEU A 377 3.88 24.59 -12.23
C LEU A 377 2.46 24.78 -12.79
N LEU A 378 1.95 23.82 -13.57
CA LEU A 378 0.72 23.94 -14.34
C LEU A 378 -0.41 23.02 -13.84
N LEU A 379 -0.09 22.00 -13.07
CA LEU A 379 -1.07 21.07 -12.51
C LEU A 379 -1.52 21.56 -11.14
N GLY A 380 -2.81 21.49 -10.87
CA GLY A 380 -3.33 21.74 -9.54
C GLY A 380 -3.02 20.55 -8.63
N GLU A 381 -2.46 20.81 -7.47
CA GLU A 381 -2.07 19.83 -6.44
C GLU A 381 -3.15 18.76 -6.16
N LYS A 382 -4.43 19.16 -6.23
CA LYS A 382 -5.58 18.26 -6.02
C LYS A 382 -5.69 17.12 -7.05
N ILE A 383 -4.97 17.19 -8.16
CA ILE A 383 -5.01 16.16 -9.20
C ILE A 383 -4.04 15.03 -8.85
N THR A 384 -2.95 15.37 -8.19
CA THR A 384 -1.81 14.47 -7.97
C THR A 384 -1.66 13.99 -6.52
N THR A 385 -2.39 14.58 -5.60
CA THR A 385 -2.46 14.18 -4.19
C THR A 385 -3.82 13.54 -3.86
#